data_c51436ca80c41f46a775252f050bb2e3
#
_entry.id   c51436ca80c41f46a775252f050bb2e3
#
_cell.length_a   1.000
_cell.length_b   1.000
_cell.length_c   1.000
_cell.angle_alpha   90.00
_cell.angle_beta   90.00
_cell.angle_gamma   90.00
#
_symmetry.space_group_name_H-M   'P 1'
#
loop_
_entity.id
_entity.type
_entity.pdbx_description
1 polymer ?
#
loop_
_entity_poly.entity_id
_entity_poly.type
_entity_poly.pdbx_seq_one_letter_code
_entity_poly.pdbx_strand_id
1 'polypeptide(L)'
;MKRVPLFLVILTASSILWAAPEDIFSQAKTAYGNEKYAEAASLYESMLNLGVDNMEVYYNLANAYFRNGDLPRAIQYYRTAWH
;
A
#
# COMPACT_ATOMS: atom_id res chain seq x y z
N MET A 1 7.85 29.78 -28.78
CA MET A 1 6.90 29.75 -28.31
C MET A 1 6.30 28.64 -27.81
N LYS A 2 6.39 27.67 -27.88
CA LYS A 2 5.75 26.59 -27.45
C LYS A 2 6.53 25.80 -26.58
N ARG A 3 7.32 26.22 -25.66
CA ARG A 3 7.97 25.38 -24.79
C ARG A 3 7.29 25.16 -23.53
N VAL A 4 6.22 25.73 -23.24
CA VAL A 4 5.48 25.59 -21.98
C VAL A 4 5.08 24.17 -21.63
N PRO A 5 4.70 23.34 -22.56
CA PRO A 5 4.25 22.00 -22.23
C PRO A 5 5.27 21.14 -21.51
N LEU A 6 6.53 21.35 -21.77
CA LEU A 6 7.53 20.56 -21.11
C LEU A 6 7.58 20.83 -19.63
N PHE A 7 7.37 22.08 -19.27
CA PHE A 7 7.33 22.41 -17.89
C PHE A 7 6.22 21.72 -17.18
N LEU A 8 5.01 21.70 -17.73
CA LEU A 8 3.86 21.06 -17.10
C LEU A 8 4.07 19.57 -16.94
N VAL A 9 4.69 18.95 -17.88
CA VAL A 9 4.94 17.51 -17.80
C VAL A 9 5.85 17.19 -16.63
N ILE A 10 6.86 17.99 -16.42
CA ILE A 10 7.78 17.75 -15.32
C ILE A 10 7.07 17.88 -13.98
N LEU A 11 6.23 18.87 -13.83
CA LEU A 11 5.51 19.06 -12.58
C LEU A 11 4.58 17.90 -12.30
N THR A 12 3.91 17.42 -13.32
CA THR A 12 2.99 16.30 -13.15
C THR A 12 3.72 15.04 -12.69
N ALA A 13 4.84 14.78 -13.31
CA ALA A 13 5.63 13.61 -12.96
C ALA A 13 6.12 13.70 -11.52
N SER A 14 6.51 14.89 -11.09
CA SER A 14 6.97 15.06 -9.72
C SER A 14 5.88 14.75 -8.71
N SER A 15 4.65 15.18 -8.97
CA SER A 15 3.60 14.94 -8.00
C SER A 15 3.27 13.47 -7.86
N ILE A 16 3.45 12.69 -8.91
CA ILE A 16 3.16 11.27 -8.82
C ILE A 16 4.16 10.54 -7.95
N LEU A 17 5.39 11.00 -7.90
CA LEU A 17 6.42 10.31 -7.17
C LEU A 17 6.37 10.50 -5.66
N TRP A 18 5.55 11.41 -5.19
CA TRP A 18 5.57 11.76 -3.77
C TRP A 18 4.32 11.33 -3.02
N ALA A 19 3.89 10.09 -3.21
CA ALA A 19 2.76 9.57 -2.44
C ALA A 19 3.19 9.39 -0.99
N ALA A 20 2.44 9.97 -0.07
CA ALA A 20 2.75 9.87 1.35
C ALA A 20 2.29 8.52 1.89
N PRO A 21 2.96 8.00 2.94
CA PRO A 21 2.52 6.73 3.53
C PRO A 21 1.08 6.73 3.98
N GLU A 22 0.57 7.86 4.47
CA GLU A 22 -0.83 7.94 4.88
C GLU A 22 -1.77 7.72 3.70
N ASP A 23 -1.38 8.21 2.52
CA ASP A 23 -2.20 8.02 1.34
C ASP A 23 -2.19 6.56 0.91
N ILE A 24 -1.05 5.89 1.04
CA ILE A 24 -0.95 4.48 0.70
C ILE A 24 -1.82 3.66 1.65
N PHE A 25 -1.78 3.98 2.94
CA PHE A 25 -2.59 3.29 3.93
C PHE A 25 -4.07 3.44 3.60
N SER A 26 -4.49 4.66 3.27
CA SER A 26 -5.87 4.92 2.89
C SER A 26 -6.26 4.15 1.64
N GLN A 27 -5.40 4.12 0.64
CA GLN A 27 -5.66 3.36 -0.58
C GLN A 27 -5.77 1.88 -0.30
N ALA A 28 -4.93 1.35 0.58
CA ALA A 28 -4.97 -0.05 0.93
C ALA A 28 -6.30 -0.41 1.59
N LYS A 29 -6.76 0.43 2.52
CA LYS A 29 -8.03 0.19 3.19
C LYS A 29 -9.19 0.28 2.21
N THR A 30 -9.14 1.20 1.27
CA THR A 30 -10.16 1.32 0.24
C THR A 30 -10.19 0.08 -0.65
N ALA A 31 -9.02 -0.39 -1.06
CA ALA A 31 -8.93 -1.59 -1.87
C ALA A 31 -9.51 -2.79 -1.13
N TYR A 32 -9.19 -2.91 0.16
CA TYR A 32 -9.71 -3.99 0.98
C TYR A 32 -11.24 -3.91 1.06
N GLY A 33 -11.77 -2.71 1.29
CA GLY A 33 -13.22 -2.52 1.37
C GLY A 33 -13.93 -2.83 0.06
N ASN A 34 -13.23 -2.70 -1.07
CA ASN A 34 -13.78 -3.02 -2.37
C ASN A 34 -13.47 -4.47 -2.77
N GLU A 35 -13.02 -5.26 -1.82
CA GLU A 35 -12.71 -6.68 -2.02
C GLU A 35 -11.59 -6.93 -3.01
N LYS A 36 -10.72 -5.94 -3.20
CA LYS A 36 -9.53 -6.09 -4.02
C LYS A 36 -8.37 -6.46 -3.12
N TYR A 37 -8.40 -7.70 -2.63
CA TYR A 37 -7.51 -8.12 -1.55
C TYR A 37 -6.06 -8.23 -1.98
N ALA A 38 -5.80 -8.67 -3.20
CA ALA A 38 -4.43 -8.73 -3.69
C ALA A 38 -3.84 -7.35 -3.81
N GLU A 39 -4.63 -6.39 -4.27
CA GLU A 39 -4.17 -5.01 -4.38
C GLU A 39 -3.93 -4.42 -2.99
N ALA A 40 -4.83 -4.69 -2.05
CA ALA A 40 -4.66 -4.21 -0.68
C ALA A 40 -3.37 -4.77 -0.08
N ALA A 41 -3.11 -6.07 -0.26
CA ALA A 41 -1.89 -6.67 0.25
C ALA A 41 -0.66 -6.01 -0.33
N SER A 42 -0.66 -5.76 -1.63
CA SER A 42 0.46 -5.12 -2.29
C SER A 42 0.72 -3.72 -1.74
N LEU A 43 -0.35 -2.97 -1.46
CA LEU A 43 -0.20 -1.63 -0.90
C LEU A 43 0.33 -1.66 0.52
N TYR A 44 -0.15 -2.59 1.35
CA TYR A 44 0.38 -2.73 2.70
C TYR A 44 1.85 -3.15 2.68
N GLU A 45 2.23 -4.02 1.75
CA GLU A 45 3.64 -4.40 1.65
C GLU A 45 4.51 -3.23 1.23
N SER A 46 4.02 -2.35 0.36
CA SER A 46 4.81 -1.19 0.01
C SER A 46 5.01 -0.27 1.21
N MET A 47 4.09 -0.24 2.16
CA MET A 47 4.30 0.51 3.39
C MET A 47 5.45 -0.07 4.21
N LEU A 48 5.52 -1.40 4.31
CA LEU A 48 6.64 -2.03 5.00
C LEU A 48 7.95 -1.67 4.32
N ASN A 49 7.97 -1.65 3.00
CA ASN A 49 9.17 -1.29 2.25
C ASN A 49 9.58 0.16 2.49
N LEU A 50 8.63 1.02 2.84
CA LEU A 50 8.93 2.40 3.18
C LEU A 50 9.31 2.58 4.64
N GLY A 51 9.38 1.51 5.40
CA GLY A 51 9.77 1.56 6.80
C GLY A 51 8.63 1.74 7.78
N VAL A 52 7.38 1.69 7.32
CA VAL A 52 6.23 1.79 8.20
C VAL A 52 5.95 0.40 8.74
N ASP A 53 6.45 0.12 9.94
CA ASP A 53 6.54 -1.21 10.48
C ASP A 53 5.84 -1.19 11.83
N ASN A 54 4.56 -1.40 11.87
CA ASN A 54 3.80 -1.41 13.11
C ASN A 54 2.73 -2.51 13.07
N MET A 55 2.14 -2.76 14.23
CA MET A 55 1.18 -3.84 14.38
C MET A 55 -0.01 -3.70 13.44
N GLU A 56 -0.48 -2.48 13.25
CA GLU A 56 -1.67 -2.25 12.42
C GLU A 56 -1.42 -2.64 10.97
N VAL A 57 -0.26 -2.29 10.43
CA VAL A 57 0.08 -2.63 9.05
C VAL A 57 0.19 -4.14 8.90
N TYR A 58 0.88 -4.79 9.83
CA TYR A 58 1.03 -6.25 9.77
C TYR A 58 -0.32 -6.96 9.88
N TYR A 59 -1.17 -6.50 10.80
CA TYR A 59 -2.46 -7.12 10.99
C TYR A 59 -3.35 -6.96 9.74
N ASN A 60 -3.37 -5.76 9.18
CA ASN A 60 -4.17 -5.51 7.99
C ASN A 60 -3.64 -6.27 6.78
N LEU A 61 -2.33 -6.40 6.67
CA LEU A 61 -1.71 -7.18 5.61
C LEU A 61 -2.10 -8.65 5.74
N ALA A 62 -2.05 -9.18 6.97
CA ALA A 62 -2.45 -10.56 7.22
C ALA A 62 -3.91 -10.77 6.82
N ASN A 63 -4.78 -9.82 7.17
CA ASN A 63 -6.18 -9.91 6.80
C ASN A 63 -6.37 -9.91 5.28
N ALA A 64 -5.60 -9.10 4.57
CA ALA A 64 -5.70 -9.06 3.11
C ALA A 64 -5.27 -10.38 2.50
N TYR A 65 -4.20 -10.98 3.00
CA TYR A 65 -3.77 -12.29 2.52
C TYR A 65 -4.80 -13.36 2.86
N PHE A 66 -5.37 -13.30 4.06
CA PHE A 66 -6.37 -14.27 4.47
C PHE A 66 -7.58 -14.22 3.53
N ARG A 67 -8.09 -13.02 3.26
CA ARG A 67 -9.24 -12.86 2.39
C ARG A 67 -8.91 -13.23 0.94
N ASN A 68 -7.65 -13.10 0.57
CA ASN A 68 -7.22 -13.48 -0.78
C ASN A 68 -6.92 -14.98 -0.89
N GLY A 69 -7.08 -15.73 0.18
CA GLY A 69 -6.88 -17.18 0.16
C GLY A 69 -5.44 -17.63 0.40
N ASP A 70 -4.56 -16.73 0.73
CA ASP A 70 -3.14 -17.06 0.96
C ASP A 70 -2.93 -17.27 2.45
N LEU A 71 -3.32 -18.44 2.94
CA LEU A 71 -3.24 -18.75 4.37
C LEU A 71 -1.81 -18.76 4.90
N PRO A 72 -0.83 -19.32 4.19
CA PRO A 72 0.53 -19.32 4.74
C PRO A 72 1.05 -17.91 5.03
N ARG A 73 0.84 -16.96 4.12
CA ARG A 73 1.29 -15.59 4.36
C ARG A 73 0.46 -14.91 5.43
N ALA A 74 -0.84 -15.19 5.48
CA ALA A 74 -1.68 -14.62 6.52
C ALA A 74 -1.18 -15.02 7.89
N ILE A 75 -0.87 -16.30 8.08
CA ILE A 75 -0.38 -16.79 9.37
C ILE A 75 0.94 -16.11 9.72
N GLN A 76 1.84 -15.99 8.74
CA GLN A 76 3.13 -15.37 8.97
C GLN A 76 2.97 -13.94 9.47
N TYR A 77 2.13 -13.16 8.84
CA TYR A 77 1.96 -11.76 9.22
C TYR A 77 1.14 -11.58 10.48
N TYR A 78 0.18 -12.48 10.76
CA TYR A 78 -0.50 -12.46 12.05
C TYR A 78 0.49 -12.69 13.19
N ARG A 79 1.42 -13.61 13.01
CA ARG A 79 2.44 -13.84 14.03
C ARG A 79 3.29 -12.61 14.23
N THR A 80 3.68 -11.96 13.15
CA THR A 80 4.49 -10.75 13.24
C THR A 80 3.74 -9.65 13.97
N ALA A 81 2.44 -9.54 13.73
CA ALA A 81 1.64 -8.49 14.36
C ALA A 81 1.56 -8.67 15.87
N TRP A 82 1.63 -9.92 16.35
CA TRP A 82 1.48 -10.19 17.80
C TRP A 82 2.80 -10.18 18.55
N HIS A 83 3.89 -9.94 17.88
CA HIS A 83 5.17 -9.82 18.51
C HIS A 83 5.65 -8.38 18.45
#